data_2fff1eb26b9d2ff2fe48e36e05c68634
#
_entry.id   2fff1eb26b9d2ff2fe48e36e05c68634
#
_cell.length_a   1.000
_cell.length_b   1.000
_cell.length_c   1.000
_cell.angle_alpha   90.00
_cell.angle_beta   90.00
_cell.angle_gamma   90.00
#
_symmetry.space_group_name_H-M   'P 1'
#
loop_
_entity.id
_entity.type
_entity.pdbx_description
1 polymer ?
#
loop_
_entity_poly.entity_id
_entity_poly.type
_entity_poly.pdbx_seq_one_letter_code
_entity_poly.pdbx_strand_id
1 'polypeptide(L)'
;GLNHNGSLEIAKQLIDVAFDAGANAVKFQKRTVDILATKETLEANDDRFPEFGSTYREIREYLEFDFEQYIELKQYSESKGLDFIVTAFDKVAVDFLLEVGVDVFKLASHSLTNFDLLEYLSQHKKQTILSTGMAELDEIDRAVEIFKNNNCPLSLMHCVSAYPTPLDECNILMMHNLKQRYDLHH
;
A
#
# COMPACT_ATOMS: atom_id res chain seq x y z
N GLY A 1 8.48 0.02 1.50
CA GLY A 1 9.00 -1.26 1.01
C GLY A 1 10.30 -1.65 1.67
N LEU A 2 10.81 -2.82 1.34
CA LEU A 2 12.13 -3.29 1.84
C LEU A 2 13.18 -3.34 0.72
N ASN A 3 12.76 -3.63 -0.50
CA ASN A 3 13.65 -4.00 -1.62
C ASN A 3 14.63 -2.88 -2.03
N HIS A 4 14.30 -1.63 -1.76
CA HIS A 4 15.19 -0.49 -2.03
C HIS A 4 16.23 -0.25 -0.93
N ASN A 5 16.18 -0.99 0.18
CA ASN A 5 17.16 -0.92 1.28
C ASN A 5 17.43 0.52 1.78
N GLY A 6 16.42 1.40 1.81
CA GLY A 6 16.58 2.81 2.18
C GLY A 6 17.35 3.66 1.16
N SER A 7 17.74 3.10 0.01
CA SER A 7 18.51 3.80 -1.02
C SER A 7 17.61 4.31 -2.15
N LEU A 8 17.66 5.62 -2.39
CA LEU A 8 16.94 6.27 -3.50
C LEU A 8 17.46 5.76 -4.86
N GLU A 9 18.76 5.54 -4.98
CA GLU A 9 19.38 5.01 -6.20
C GLU A 9 18.89 3.60 -6.52
N ILE A 10 18.86 2.70 -5.52
CA ILE A 10 18.30 1.35 -5.69
C ILE A 10 16.81 1.42 -6.04
N ALA A 11 16.06 2.34 -5.42
CA ALA A 11 14.65 2.54 -5.74
C ALA A 11 14.44 2.91 -7.22
N LYS A 12 15.26 3.80 -7.78
CA LYS A 12 15.24 4.16 -9.21
C LYS A 12 15.62 2.99 -10.11
N GLN A 13 16.63 2.21 -9.73
CA GLN A 13 17.01 1.00 -10.49
C GLN A 13 15.87 -0.02 -10.51
N LEU A 14 15.11 -0.17 -9.40
CA LEU A 14 13.92 -1.02 -9.37
C LEU A 14 12.80 -0.49 -10.27
N ILE A 15 12.64 0.84 -10.39
CA ILE A 15 11.72 1.45 -11.35
C ILE A 15 12.16 1.14 -12.78
N ASP A 16 13.47 1.22 -13.09
CA ASP A 16 14.01 0.89 -14.40
C ASP A 16 13.72 -0.58 -14.77
N VAL A 17 13.98 -1.50 -13.85
CA VAL A 17 13.69 -2.92 -14.05
C VAL A 17 12.20 -3.16 -14.30
N ALA A 18 11.31 -2.46 -13.56
CA ALA A 18 9.87 -2.57 -13.77
C ALA A 18 9.46 -2.05 -15.16
N PHE A 19 10.01 -0.92 -15.59
CA PHE A 19 9.80 -0.36 -16.93
C PHE A 19 10.26 -1.31 -18.02
N ASP A 20 11.48 -1.83 -17.93
CA ASP A 20 12.07 -2.75 -18.90
C ASP A 20 11.30 -4.07 -18.99
N ALA A 21 10.69 -4.50 -17.87
CA ALA A 21 9.80 -5.66 -17.80
C ALA A 21 8.38 -5.41 -18.36
N GLY A 22 8.07 -4.18 -18.81
CA GLY A 22 6.76 -3.82 -19.37
C GLY A 22 5.68 -3.59 -18.35
N ALA A 23 6.02 -3.24 -17.10
CA ALA A 23 5.04 -2.84 -16.10
C ALA A 23 4.34 -1.53 -16.49
N ASN A 24 3.08 -1.34 -16.04
CA ASN A 24 2.35 -0.10 -16.23
C ASN A 24 2.46 0.83 -15.02
N ALA A 25 2.79 0.28 -13.86
CA ALA A 25 2.88 1.02 -12.60
C ALA A 25 3.96 0.47 -11.69
N VAL A 26 4.47 1.31 -10.80
CA VAL A 26 5.31 0.91 -9.67
C VAL A 26 4.60 1.25 -8.36
N LYS A 27 4.84 0.43 -7.32
CA LYS A 27 4.19 0.63 -6.04
C LYS A 27 5.18 0.71 -4.89
N PHE A 28 5.10 1.81 -4.12
CA PHE A 28 5.81 2.03 -2.88
C PHE A 28 4.89 1.92 -1.66
N GLN A 29 5.44 2.14 -0.47
CA GLN A 29 4.70 2.07 0.80
C GLN A 29 5.15 3.21 1.70
N LYS A 30 4.22 3.91 2.34
CA LYS A 30 4.49 4.97 3.31
C LYS A 30 3.88 4.62 4.67
N ARG A 31 4.69 4.71 5.70
CA ARG A 31 4.32 4.51 7.11
C ARG A 31 4.74 5.71 7.93
N THR A 32 4.00 5.96 8.99
CA THR A 32 4.42 6.87 10.05
C THR A 32 4.92 6.02 11.22
N VAL A 33 6.24 5.91 11.39
CA VAL A 33 6.85 4.92 12.28
C VAL A 33 6.34 5.03 13.71
N ASP A 34 6.20 6.25 14.24
CA ASP A 34 5.76 6.49 15.62
C ASP A 34 4.37 5.95 15.97
N ILE A 35 3.49 5.78 14.98
CA ILE A 35 2.12 5.29 15.15
C ILE A 35 1.87 3.94 14.52
N LEU A 36 2.92 3.33 13.96
CA LEU A 36 2.83 2.05 13.25
C LEU A 36 2.52 0.88 14.20
N ALA A 37 3.04 0.93 15.42
CA ALA A 37 2.89 -0.10 16.44
C ALA A 37 2.99 0.49 17.84
N THR A 38 2.75 -0.32 18.88
CA THR A 38 2.97 0.09 20.26
C THR A 38 4.45 0.41 20.53
N LYS A 39 4.71 1.28 21.51
CA LYS A 39 6.08 1.62 21.90
C LYS A 39 6.90 0.37 22.21
N GLU A 40 6.33 -0.58 22.94
CA GLU A 40 6.98 -1.84 23.26
C GLU A 40 7.42 -2.59 22.00
N THR A 41 6.56 -2.68 20.99
CA THR A 41 6.87 -3.32 19.70
C THR A 41 7.94 -2.55 18.94
N LEU A 42 7.86 -1.21 18.92
CA LEU A 42 8.83 -0.37 18.21
C LEU A 42 10.24 -0.47 18.81
N GLU A 43 10.35 -0.56 20.12
CA GLU A 43 11.64 -0.66 20.84
C GLU A 43 12.12 -2.11 21.00
N ALA A 44 11.35 -3.10 20.56
CA ALA A 44 11.76 -4.50 20.60
C ALA A 44 12.96 -4.76 19.69
N ASN A 45 13.88 -5.62 20.16
CA ASN A 45 15.01 -6.06 19.35
C ASN A 45 14.54 -6.78 18.09
N ASP A 46 15.14 -6.47 16.94
CA ASP A 46 14.80 -7.05 15.65
C ASP A 46 16.07 -7.41 14.86
N ASP A 47 16.45 -8.66 14.93
CA ASP A 47 17.68 -9.18 14.30
C ASP A 47 17.49 -9.57 12.82
N ARG A 48 16.34 -9.29 12.22
CA ARG A 48 16.05 -9.70 10.83
C ARG A 48 16.90 -8.95 9.81
N PHE A 49 17.24 -7.71 10.10
CA PHE A 49 17.99 -6.81 9.21
C PHE A 49 18.99 -5.97 10.02
N PRO A 50 20.02 -6.59 10.59
CA PRO A 50 20.96 -5.92 11.50
C PRO A 50 21.76 -4.80 10.84
N GLU A 51 21.85 -4.80 9.52
CA GLU A 51 22.46 -3.72 8.73
C GLU A 51 21.65 -2.42 8.71
N PHE A 52 20.35 -2.47 9.07
CA PHE A 52 19.45 -1.30 9.06
C PHE A 52 19.16 -0.77 10.46
N GLY A 53 19.43 -1.55 11.50
CA GLY A 53 19.18 -1.17 12.89
C GLY A 53 19.07 -2.36 13.81
N SER A 54 19.00 -2.11 15.11
CA SER A 54 18.88 -3.11 16.17
C SER A 54 17.47 -3.24 16.72
N THR A 55 16.61 -2.27 16.48
CA THR A 55 15.19 -2.30 16.89
C THR A 55 14.27 -2.24 15.68
N TYR A 56 13.03 -2.66 15.88
CA TYR A 56 12.02 -2.54 14.84
C TYR A 56 11.84 -1.08 14.37
N ARG A 57 11.91 -0.10 15.29
CA ARG A 57 11.88 1.32 14.99
C ARG A 57 13.02 1.73 14.05
N GLU A 58 14.26 1.46 14.45
CA GLU A 58 15.45 1.85 13.67
C GLU A 58 15.41 1.32 12.25
N ILE A 59 15.04 0.04 12.10
CA ILE A 59 14.88 -0.59 10.78
C ILE A 59 13.82 0.12 9.95
N ARG A 60 12.66 0.49 10.55
CA ARG A 60 11.59 1.17 9.82
C ARG A 60 11.96 2.59 9.43
N GLU A 61 12.58 3.35 10.34
CA GLU A 61 13.06 4.72 10.06
C GLU A 61 14.11 4.71 8.95
N TYR A 62 15.05 3.78 8.97
CA TYR A 62 16.07 3.62 7.92
C TYR A 62 15.45 3.36 6.52
N LEU A 63 14.34 2.65 6.47
CA LEU A 63 13.68 2.25 5.23
C LEU A 63 12.65 3.26 4.72
N GLU A 64 12.25 4.26 5.51
CA GLU A 64 11.30 5.27 5.07
C GLU A 64 12.02 6.38 4.29
N PHE A 65 11.38 6.80 3.21
CA PHE A 65 11.81 7.95 2.43
C PHE A 65 11.15 9.23 2.96
N ASP A 66 11.86 10.35 2.85
CA ASP A 66 11.36 11.68 3.15
C ASP A 66 10.50 12.24 2.00
N PHE A 67 10.02 13.46 2.17
CA PHE A 67 9.12 14.11 1.23
C PHE A 67 9.77 14.36 -0.13
N GLU A 68 11.00 14.87 -0.13
CA GLU A 68 11.75 15.20 -1.34
C GLU A 68 12.06 13.93 -2.15
N GLN A 69 12.41 12.85 -1.46
CA GLN A 69 12.65 11.56 -2.08
C GLN A 69 11.39 10.97 -2.72
N TYR A 70 10.20 11.15 -2.10
CA TYR A 70 8.94 10.72 -2.70
C TYR A 70 8.59 11.54 -3.95
N ILE A 71 8.79 12.86 -3.93
CA ILE A 71 8.63 13.73 -5.12
C ILE A 71 9.55 13.25 -6.24
N GLU A 72 10.81 12.98 -5.94
CA GLU A 72 11.80 12.53 -6.93
C GLU A 72 11.44 11.17 -7.53
N LEU A 73 11.03 10.20 -6.71
CA LEU A 73 10.59 8.88 -7.18
C LEU A 73 9.33 8.96 -8.04
N LYS A 74 8.37 9.81 -7.67
CA LYS A 74 7.17 10.05 -8.45
C LYS A 74 7.53 10.61 -9.83
N GLN A 75 8.30 11.70 -9.86
CA GLN A 75 8.72 12.33 -11.12
C GLN A 75 9.53 11.37 -12.00
N TYR A 76 10.40 10.57 -11.39
CA TYR A 76 11.18 9.57 -12.11
C TYR A 76 10.29 8.49 -12.74
N SER A 77 9.31 7.98 -12.01
CA SER A 77 8.33 7.00 -12.52
C SER A 77 7.52 7.58 -13.68
N GLU A 78 6.99 8.79 -13.50
CA GLU A 78 6.19 9.47 -14.51
C GLU A 78 6.99 9.80 -15.80
N SER A 79 8.27 10.12 -15.66
CA SER A 79 9.17 10.36 -16.80
C SER A 79 9.35 9.13 -17.69
N LYS A 80 9.11 7.94 -17.15
CA LYS A 80 9.11 6.65 -17.86
C LYS A 80 7.71 6.20 -18.30
N GLY A 81 6.67 6.99 -18.01
CA GLY A 81 5.29 6.64 -18.34
C GLY A 81 4.70 5.57 -17.40
N LEU A 82 5.26 5.41 -16.20
CA LEU A 82 4.75 4.50 -15.18
C LEU A 82 3.87 5.25 -14.18
N ASP A 83 2.71 4.68 -13.84
CA ASP A 83 1.90 5.17 -12.73
C ASP A 83 2.62 4.96 -11.40
N PHE A 84 2.51 5.96 -10.50
CA PHE A 84 3.11 5.92 -9.18
C PHE A 84 2.06 5.64 -8.11
N ILE A 85 2.03 4.42 -7.61
CA ILE A 85 1.07 3.94 -6.61
C ILE A 85 1.75 3.87 -5.25
N VAL A 86 1.08 4.31 -4.19
CA VAL A 86 1.64 4.18 -2.84
C VAL A 86 0.63 3.57 -1.88
N THR A 87 1.09 2.60 -1.08
CA THR A 87 0.32 2.06 0.04
C THR A 87 0.44 3.00 1.23
N ALA A 88 -0.68 3.56 1.68
CA ALA A 88 -0.78 4.29 2.94
C ALA A 88 -1.15 3.34 4.08
N PHE A 89 -0.48 3.47 5.23
CA PHE A 89 -0.74 2.63 6.40
C PHE A 89 -1.50 3.35 7.51
N ASP A 90 -1.55 4.67 7.46
CA ASP A 90 -2.16 5.53 8.47
C ASP A 90 -2.60 6.87 7.85
N LYS A 91 -3.36 7.67 8.61
CA LYS A 91 -3.87 8.97 8.15
C LYS A 91 -2.77 9.99 7.87
N VAL A 92 -1.70 10.00 8.68
CA VAL A 92 -0.56 10.90 8.46
C VAL A 92 0.15 10.56 7.15
N ALA A 93 0.28 9.27 6.84
CA ALA A 93 0.79 8.82 5.54
C ALA A 93 -0.14 9.23 4.39
N VAL A 94 -1.47 9.22 4.58
CA VAL A 94 -2.42 9.73 3.57
C VAL A 94 -2.17 11.21 3.30
N ASP A 95 -2.09 12.05 4.33
CA ASP A 95 -1.84 13.49 4.19
C ASP A 95 -0.52 13.77 3.47
N PHE A 96 0.55 13.10 3.91
CA PHE A 96 1.86 13.16 3.27
C PHE A 96 1.80 12.84 1.78
N LEU A 97 1.10 11.76 1.40
CA LEU A 97 1.00 11.32 0.01
C LEU A 97 0.10 12.22 -0.84
N LEU A 98 -0.92 12.85 -0.25
CA LEU A 98 -1.72 13.87 -0.92
C LEU A 98 -0.87 15.11 -1.23
N GLU A 99 -0.01 15.53 -0.31
CA GLU A 99 0.91 16.65 -0.50
C GLU A 99 1.99 16.33 -1.55
N VAL A 100 2.50 15.10 -1.61
CA VAL A 100 3.37 14.59 -2.71
C VAL A 100 2.62 14.60 -4.06
N GLY A 101 1.29 14.61 -4.05
CA GLY A 101 0.47 14.58 -5.26
C GLY A 101 0.25 13.18 -5.81
N VAL A 102 0.15 12.17 -4.94
CA VAL A 102 -0.19 10.79 -5.36
C VAL A 102 -1.65 10.73 -5.78
N ASP A 103 -1.93 10.10 -6.93
CA ASP A 103 -3.27 9.97 -7.49
C ASP A 103 -3.90 8.60 -7.25
N VAL A 104 -3.08 7.56 -7.10
CA VAL A 104 -3.56 6.20 -6.89
C VAL A 104 -3.04 5.66 -5.55
N PHE A 105 -3.97 5.42 -4.63
CA PHE A 105 -3.68 4.87 -3.31
C PHE A 105 -3.89 3.36 -3.27
N LYS A 106 -3.07 2.68 -2.50
CA LYS A 106 -3.25 1.27 -2.17
C LYS A 106 -3.51 1.13 -0.68
N LEU A 107 -4.46 0.29 -0.32
CA LEU A 107 -4.68 -0.15 1.04
C LEU A 107 -4.40 -1.66 1.14
N ALA A 108 -3.56 -2.03 2.09
CA ALA A 108 -3.19 -3.43 2.32
C ALA A 108 -4.33 -4.21 2.98
N SER A 109 -4.31 -5.55 2.86
CA SER A 109 -5.36 -6.42 3.42
C SER A 109 -5.61 -6.18 4.91
N HIS A 110 -4.57 -6.04 5.71
CA HIS A 110 -4.70 -5.80 7.16
C HIS A 110 -5.33 -4.43 7.51
N SER A 111 -5.39 -3.50 6.55
CA SER A 111 -6.04 -2.21 6.74
C SER A 111 -7.53 -2.22 6.39
N LEU A 112 -8.06 -3.32 5.83
CA LEU A 112 -9.44 -3.38 5.36
C LEU A 112 -10.45 -3.14 6.51
N THR A 113 -10.15 -3.65 7.70
CA THR A 113 -10.99 -3.47 8.89
C THR A 113 -10.70 -2.18 9.67
N ASN A 114 -9.71 -1.40 9.25
CA ASN A 114 -9.47 -0.06 9.78
C ASN A 114 -10.42 0.94 9.11
N PHE A 115 -11.71 0.86 9.45
CA PHE A 115 -12.77 1.67 8.84
C PHE A 115 -12.54 3.18 9.00
N ASP A 116 -11.85 3.59 10.07
CA ASP A 116 -11.48 4.98 10.31
C ASP A 116 -10.46 5.51 9.28
N LEU A 117 -9.50 4.67 8.86
CA LEU A 117 -8.58 5.00 7.77
C LEU A 117 -9.30 4.99 6.41
N LEU A 118 -10.20 4.02 6.18
CA LEU A 118 -10.97 3.91 4.95
C LEU A 118 -11.86 5.14 4.77
N GLU A 119 -12.61 5.53 5.81
CA GLU A 119 -13.44 6.72 5.82
C GLU A 119 -12.62 7.98 5.53
N TYR A 120 -11.47 8.12 6.21
CA TYR A 120 -10.59 9.26 6.00
C TYR A 120 -10.10 9.37 4.56
N LEU A 121 -9.54 8.28 4.00
CA LEU A 121 -9.01 8.29 2.65
C LEU A 121 -10.11 8.51 1.60
N SER A 122 -11.28 7.89 1.76
CA SER A 122 -12.36 7.98 0.78
C SER A 122 -12.92 9.40 0.60
N GLN A 123 -12.83 10.27 1.62
CA GLN A 123 -13.22 11.68 1.54
C GLN A 123 -12.40 12.47 0.51
N HIS A 124 -11.17 12.04 0.22
CA HIS A 124 -10.29 12.67 -0.75
C HIS A 124 -10.58 12.27 -2.20
N LYS A 125 -11.46 11.31 -2.43
CA LYS A 125 -11.93 10.86 -3.76
C LYS A 125 -10.82 10.46 -4.73
N LYS A 126 -9.69 9.99 -4.20
CA LYS A 126 -8.58 9.47 -5.01
C LYS A 126 -8.84 8.02 -5.38
N GLN A 127 -8.41 7.60 -6.57
CA GLN A 127 -8.46 6.20 -6.97
C GLN A 127 -7.80 5.33 -5.90
N THR A 128 -8.55 4.36 -5.37
CA THR A 128 -8.07 3.49 -4.31
C THR A 128 -8.16 2.03 -4.72
N ILE A 129 -7.08 1.30 -4.47
CA ILE A 129 -7.01 -0.16 -4.65
C ILE A 129 -6.98 -0.78 -3.26
N LEU A 130 -7.96 -1.62 -2.92
CA LEU A 130 -8.07 -2.28 -1.62
C LEU A 130 -7.91 -3.79 -1.76
N SER A 131 -6.95 -4.36 -1.03
CA SER A 131 -6.76 -5.82 -0.93
C SER A 131 -7.70 -6.42 0.11
N THR A 132 -8.24 -7.62 -0.19
CA THR A 132 -9.29 -8.28 0.61
C THR A 132 -8.82 -9.54 1.34
N GLY A 133 -7.51 -9.78 1.43
CA GLY A 133 -6.99 -10.93 2.18
C GLY A 133 -7.30 -10.85 3.66
N MET A 134 -7.56 -12.00 4.30
CA MET A 134 -7.91 -12.15 5.72
C MET A 134 -9.26 -11.54 6.13
N ALA A 135 -10.04 -11.01 5.19
CA ALA A 135 -11.32 -10.38 5.48
C ALA A 135 -12.50 -11.31 5.19
N GLU A 136 -13.52 -11.20 6.03
CA GLU A 136 -14.83 -11.81 5.78
C GLU A 136 -15.66 -10.94 4.82
N LEU A 137 -16.69 -11.53 4.21
CA LEU A 137 -17.49 -10.82 3.20
C LEU A 137 -18.24 -9.61 3.74
N ASP A 138 -18.72 -9.65 4.99
CA ASP A 138 -19.39 -8.55 5.65
C ASP A 138 -18.44 -7.37 5.95
N GLU A 139 -17.18 -7.65 6.24
CA GLU A 139 -16.14 -6.63 6.40
C GLU A 139 -15.84 -5.94 5.06
N ILE A 140 -15.79 -6.72 3.96
CA ILE A 140 -15.63 -6.19 2.60
C ILE A 140 -16.86 -5.35 2.21
N ASP A 141 -18.08 -5.83 2.51
CA ASP A 141 -19.31 -5.08 2.27
C ASP A 141 -19.24 -3.69 2.92
N ARG A 142 -18.88 -3.65 4.19
CA ARG A 142 -18.74 -2.39 4.94
C ARG A 142 -17.68 -1.47 4.34
N ALA A 143 -16.53 -2.01 3.97
CA ALA A 143 -15.48 -1.24 3.32
C ALA A 143 -15.96 -0.64 2.00
N VAL A 144 -16.59 -1.42 1.14
CA VAL A 144 -17.15 -0.95 -0.14
C VAL A 144 -18.21 0.12 0.06
N GLU A 145 -19.08 -0.02 1.07
CA GLU A 145 -20.11 0.97 1.40
C GLU A 145 -19.49 2.32 1.78
N ILE A 146 -18.42 2.35 2.56
CA ILE A 146 -17.69 3.58 2.90
C ILE A 146 -17.24 4.33 1.62
N PHE A 147 -16.60 3.64 0.69
CA PHE A 147 -16.13 4.25 -0.54
C PHE A 147 -17.27 4.71 -1.45
N LYS A 148 -18.36 3.93 -1.54
CA LYS A 148 -19.56 4.30 -2.29
C LYS A 148 -20.23 5.54 -1.72
N ASN A 149 -20.40 5.62 -0.40
CA ASN A 149 -21.04 6.76 0.28
C ASN A 149 -20.27 8.06 0.06
N ASN A 150 -18.95 7.99 -0.05
CA ASN A 150 -18.09 9.14 -0.32
C ASN A 150 -17.88 9.40 -1.83
N ASN A 151 -18.49 8.61 -2.73
CA ASN A 151 -18.26 8.66 -4.18
C ASN A 151 -16.76 8.62 -4.53
N CYS A 152 -16.02 7.75 -3.85
CA CYS A 152 -14.59 7.54 -4.05
C CYS A 152 -14.37 6.32 -4.96
N PRO A 153 -13.59 6.45 -6.06
CA PRO A 153 -13.31 5.33 -6.94
C PRO A 153 -12.55 4.21 -6.19
N LEU A 154 -13.07 2.98 -6.27
CA LEU A 154 -12.52 1.81 -5.59
C LEU A 154 -12.34 0.65 -6.56
N SER A 155 -11.17 0.00 -6.49
CA SER A 155 -10.90 -1.31 -7.09
C SER A 155 -10.56 -2.32 -6.00
N LEU A 156 -11.15 -3.51 -6.06
CA LEU A 156 -10.85 -4.60 -5.12
C LEU A 156 -9.82 -5.56 -5.70
N MET A 157 -8.93 -6.04 -4.85
CA MET A 157 -8.02 -7.13 -5.20
C MET A 157 -8.30 -8.35 -4.33
N HIS A 158 -8.55 -9.49 -4.96
CA HIS A 158 -8.49 -10.77 -4.25
C HIS A 158 -7.06 -11.05 -3.82
N CYS A 159 -6.86 -11.36 -2.55
CA CYS A 159 -5.56 -11.71 -1.97
C CYS A 159 -5.70 -12.91 -1.03
N VAL A 160 -4.71 -13.79 -1.07
CA VAL A 160 -4.45 -14.78 -0.03
C VAL A 160 -3.19 -14.35 0.72
N SER A 161 -3.30 -14.19 2.04
CA SER A 161 -2.21 -13.63 2.88
C SER A 161 -1.19 -14.69 3.27
N ALA A 162 -0.67 -15.42 2.29
CA ALA A 162 0.41 -16.39 2.40
C ALA A 162 1.51 -16.12 1.37
N TYR A 163 2.78 -16.25 1.75
CA TYR A 163 3.95 -15.96 0.92
C TYR A 163 4.98 -17.10 0.98
N PRO A 164 5.06 -17.96 -0.07
CA PRO A 164 4.19 -18.03 -1.25
C PRO A 164 2.80 -18.61 -0.91
N THR A 165 1.78 -18.26 -1.72
CA THR A 165 0.45 -18.85 -1.60
C THR A 165 0.48 -20.28 -2.13
N PRO A 166 0.00 -21.31 -1.38
CA PRO A 166 -0.24 -22.64 -1.92
C PRO A 166 -1.22 -22.60 -3.09
N LEU A 167 -0.99 -23.43 -4.12
CA LEU A 167 -1.80 -23.38 -5.34
C LEU A 167 -3.27 -23.74 -5.10
N ASP A 168 -3.54 -24.66 -4.18
CA ASP A 168 -4.87 -25.10 -3.78
C ASP A 168 -5.61 -24.06 -2.91
N GLU A 169 -4.91 -23.07 -2.37
CA GLU A 169 -5.48 -21.95 -1.61
C GLU A 169 -5.67 -20.68 -2.46
N CYS A 170 -5.20 -20.64 -3.70
CA CYS A 170 -5.26 -19.44 -4.55
C CYS A 170 -6.68 -18.89 -4.77
N ASN A 171 -7.68 -19.76 -4.80
CA ASN A 171 -9.12 -19.42 -4.81
C ASN A 171 -9.51 -18.35 -5.87
N ILE A 172 -8.96 -18.45 -7.08
CA ILE A 172 -9.03 -17.41 -8.13
C ILE A 172 -10.46 -17.05 -8.52
N LEU A 173 -11.40 -18.01 -8.39
CA LEU A 173 -12.82 -17.76 -8.68
C LEU A 173 -13.43 -16.69 -7.76
N MET A 174 -12.80 -16.37 -6.62
CA MET A 174 -13.26 -15.30 -5.75
C MET A 174 -13.25 -13.94 -6.47
N MET A 175 -12.35 -13.69 -7.42
CA MET A 175 -12.38 -12.47 -8.23
C MET A 175 -13.71 -12.32 -8.99
N HIS A 176 -14.22 -13.42 -9.54
CA HIS A 176 -15.53 -13.42 -10.21
C HIS A 176 -16.67 -13.13 -9.23
N ASN A 177 -16.63 -13.74 -8.05
CA ASN A 177 -17.63 -13.49 -7.00
C ASN A 177 -17.63 -12.04 -6.53
N LEU A 178 -16.44 -11.45 -6.29
CA LEU A 178 -16.31 -10.04 -5.93
C LEU A 178 -16.84 -9.12 -7.05
N LYS A 179 -16.53 -9.43 -8.30
CA LYS A 179 -17.04 -8.68 -9.45
C LYS A 179 -18.56 -8.75 -9.57
N GLN A 180 -19.17 -9.90 -9.33
CA GLN A 180 -20.63 -10.06 -9.34
C GLN A 180 -21.33 -9.37 -8.16
N ARG A 181 -20.67 -9.36 -6.98
CA ARG A 181 -21.24 -8.79 -5.77
C ARG A 181 -21.19 -7.26 -5.76
N TYR A 182 -20.11 -6.69 -6.28
CA TYR A 182 -19.87 -5.27 -6.25
C TYR A 182 -19.82 -4.71 -7.67
N ASP A 183 -20.72 -3.81 -7.98
CA ASP A 183 -20.68 -3.04 -9.24
C ASP A 183 -19.68 -1.89 -9.07
N LEU A 184 -18.38 -2.25 -9.15
CA LEU A 184 -17.28 -1.29 -9.07
C LEU A 184 -16.75 -1.03 -10.47
N HIS A 185 -16.54 0.24 -10.80
CA HIS A 185 -15.91 0.63 -12.05
C HIS A 185 -14.44 0.14 -12.05
N HIS A 186 -14.07 -0.52 -13.13
CA HIS A 186 -12.73 -1.07 -13.38
C HIS A 186 -11.92 -0.09 -14.22
#